data_0c0cfb35d93ce0328502401128c9b51e
#
_entry.id   0c0cfb35d93ce0328502401128c9b51e
#
_cell.length_a   1.000
_cell.length_b   1.000
_cell.length_c   1.000
_cell.angle_alpha   90.00
_cell.angle_beta   90.00
_cell.angle_gamma   90.00
#
_symmetry.space_group_name_H-M   'P 1'
#
loop_
_entity.id
_entity.type
_entity.pdbx_description
1 polymer ?
#
loop_
_entity_poly.entity_id
_entity_poly.type
_entity_poly.pdbx_seq_one_letter_code
_entity_poly.pdbx_strand_id
1 'polypeptide(L)'
;MANLFSVKDKVVVMTGAAGILGRTISSYLAGEGAKMVILDRNEEAGNELVNNIKAAGNEAIFLYTDVLNKDVLLQNKKDIIAKYGRIDVLLNAAGGNMAGATIPPEKTIFDLDVEAFRKVVDLNLF
;
A
#
# COMPACT_ATOMS: atom_id res chain seq x y z
N MET A 1 4.96 2.09 32.13
CA MET A 1 3.78 1.30 31.72
C MET A 1 3.85 1.04 30.23
N ALA A 2 3.60 -0.19 29.80
CA ALA A 2 3.61 -0.51 28.37
C ALA A 2 2.44 0.24 27.67
N ASN A 3 2.75 0.90 26.54
CA ASN A 3 1.72 1.48 25.68
C ASN A 3 1.10 0.37 24.83
N LEU A 4 -0.15 0.02 25.10
CA LEU A 4 -0.88 -1.04 24.39
C LEU A 4 -1.08 -0.74 22.90
N PHE A 5 -0.97 0.53 22.49
CA PHE A 5 -1.12 0.96 21.12
C PHE A 5 0.22 1.25 20.43
N SER A 6 1.35 0.92 21.07
CA SER A 6 2.67 1.13 20.50
C SER A 6 2.90 0.24 19.26
N VAL A 7 3.38 0.86 18.19
CA VAL A 7 3.83 0.16 16.96
C VAL A 7 5.34 0.00 16.90
N LYS A 8 6.06 0.40 17.96
CA LYS A 8 7.52 0.32 18.03
C LYS A 8 7.98 -1.12 17.75
N ASP A 9 8.95 -1.24 16.86
CA ASP A 9 9.55 -2.50 16.40
C ASP A 9 8.57 -3.47 15.69
N LYS A 10 7.32 -3.08 15.46
CA LYS A 10 6.37 -3.86 14.68
C LYS A 10 6.69 -3.79 13.20
N VAL A 11 6.58 -4.91 12.52
CA VAL A 11 6.68 -4.99 11.06
C VAL A 11 5.29 -4.72 10.48
N VAL A 12 5.13 -3.56 9.87
CA VAL A 12 3.88 -3.09 9.29
C VAL A 12 3.98 -3.12 7.77
N VAL A 13 3.16 -3.96 7.16
CA VAL A 13 3.07 -4.12 5.70
C VAL A 13 1.86 -3.34 5.21
N MET A 14 2.04 -2.46 4.24
CA MET A 14 0.95 -1.62 3.72
C MET A 14 0.91 -1.66 2.20
N THR A 15 -0.23 -2.04 1.63
CA THR A 15 -0.50 -1.96 0.19
C THR A 15 -0.97 -0.56 -0.19
N GLY A 16 -0.65 -0.08 -1.39
CA GLY A 16 -0.97 1.28 -1.80
C GLY A 16 -0.26 2.36 -0.96
N ALA A 17 0.86 1.98 -0.35
CA ALA A 17 1.55 2.79 0.66
C ALA A 17 2.18 4.07 0.12
N ALA A 18 2.49 4.12 -1.18
CA ALA A 18 3.05 5.30 -1.84
C ALA A 18 1.99 6.29 -2.35
N GLY A 19 0.70 5.99 -2.16
CA GLY A 19 -0.41 6.88 -2.49
C GLY A 19 -0.51 8.09 -1.55
N ILE A 20 -1.50 8.95 -1.79
CA ILE A 20 -1.65 10.22 -1.04
C ILE A 20 -1.85 9.95 0.47
N LEU A 21 -2.79 9.10 0.83
CA LEU A 21 -3.01 8.72 2.24
C LEU A 21 -1.91 7.78 2.74
N GLY A 22 -1.51 6.82 1.92
CA GLY A 22 -0.52 5.81 2.27
C GLY A 22 0.82 6.40 2.70
N ARG A 23 1.33 7.39 1.97
CA ARG A 23 2.62 8.05 2.31
C ARG A 23 2.59 8.74 3.67
N THR A 24 1.47 9.39 4.00
CA THR A 24 1.31 10.09 5.28
C THR A 24 1.23 9.09 6.43
N ILE A 25 0.42 8.04 6.29
CA ILE A 25 0.29 6.98 7.29
C ILE A 25 1.62 6.25 7.49
N SER A 26 2.30 5.88 6.39
CA SER A 26 3.59 5.18 6.42
C SER A 26 4.67 6.00 7.14
N SER A 27 4.77 7.29 6.81
CA SER A 27 5.74 8.20 7.46
C SER A 27 5.45 8.37 8.94
N TYR A 28 4.18 8.51 9.32
CA TYR A 28 3.79 8.62 10.72
C TYR A 28 4.13 7.35 11.52
N LEU A 29 3.73 6.18 11.02
CA LEU A 29 4.00 4.91 11.70
C LEU A 29 5.50 4.62 11.81
N ALA A 30 6.28 4.95 10.78
CA ALA A 30 7.73 4.86 10.84
C ALA A 30 8.31 5.78 11.92
N GLY A 31 7.79 7.01 12.04
CA GLY A 31 8.16 7.95 13.11
C GLY A 31 7.85 7.44 14.52
N GLU A 32 6.82 6.62 14.66
CA GLU A 32 6.47 5.93 15.91
C GLU A 32 7.27 4.63 16.14
N GLY A 33 8.25 4.36 15.30
CA GLY A 33 9.19 3.24 15.44
C GLY A 33 8.78 1.95 14.76
N ALA A 34 7.77 1.95 13.91
CA ALA A 34 7.43 0.80 13.09
C ALA A 34 8.48 0.56 11.99
N LYS A 35 8.68 -0.69 11.63
CA LYS A 35 9.44 -1.10 10.44
C LYS A 35 8.45 -1.19 9.28
N MET A 36 8.50 -0.22 8.38
CA MET A 36 7.52 -0.11 7.30
C MET A 36 7.92 -0.92 6.07
N VAL A 37 6.99 -1.70 5.56
CA VAL A 37 7.09 -2.36 4.25
C VAL A 37 6.10 -1.70 3.31
N ILE A 38 6.65 -0.94 2.38
CA ILE A 38 5.90 -0.15 1.39
C ILE A 38 5.64 -1.04 0.17
N LEU A 39 4.39 -1.41 -0.03
CA LEU A 39 3.95 -2.19 -1.19
C LEU A 39 3.16 -1.28 -2.13
N ASP A 40 3.67 -1.06 -3.32
CA ASP A 40 3.02 -0.22 -4.33
C ASP A 40 3.44 -0.62 -5.74
N ARG A 41 2.64 -0.26 -6.73
CA ARG A 41 2.98 -0.40 -8.16
C ARG A 41 3.89 0.72 -8.65
N ASN A 42 3.87 1.87 -8.00
CA ASN A 42 4.66 3.02 -8.36
C ASN A 42 6.04 2.93 -7.69
N GLU A 43 7.02 2.41 -8.44
CA GLU A 43 8.39 2.22 -7.95
C GLU A 43 9.06 3.54 -7.58
N GLU A 44 8.87 4.59 -8.38
CA GLU A 44 9.47 5.91 -8.13
C GLU A 44 8.95 6.49 -6.82
N ALA A 45 7.64 6.58 -6.66
CA ALA A 45 7.02 7.10 -5.44
C ALA A 45 7.32 6.22 -4.21
N GLY A 46 7.37 4.90 -4.38
CA GLY A 46 7.72 3.96 -3.30
C GLY A 46 9.15 4.13 -2.81
N ASN A 47 10.11 4.23 -3.73
CA ASN A 47 11.51 4.45 -3.38
C ASN A 47 11.74 5.85 -2.78
N GLU A 48 11.10 6.88 -3.30
CA GLU A 48 11.14 8.23 -2.73
C GLU A 48 10.65 8.23 -1.28
N LEU A 49 9.51 7.59 -1.01
CA LEU A 49 8.95 7.47 0.33
C LEU A 49 9.91 6.77 1.29
N VAL A 50 10.51 5.65 0.87
CA VAL A 50 11.50 4.91 1.67
C VAL A 50 12.73 5.78 1.96
N ASN A 51 13.23 6.52 0.97
CA ASN A 51 14.36 7.42 1.16
C ASN A 51 14.04 8.53 2.18
N ASN A 52 12.84 9.11 2.11
CA ASN A 52 12.39 10.12 3.06
C ASN A 52 12.27 9.56 4.49
N ILE A 53 11.72 8.35 4.65
CA ILE A 53 11.62 7.67 5.94
C ILE A 53 13.01 7.39 6.52
N LYS A 54 13.94 6.90 5.71
CA LYS A 54 15.32 6.63 6.13
C LYS A 54 16.08 7.91 6.46
N ALA A 55 15.89 8.98 5.69
CA ALA A 55 16.50 10.28 5.98
C ALA A 55 16.05 10.86 7.31
N ALA A 56 14.85 10.54 7.78
CA ALA A 56 14.34 10.90 9.10
C ALA A 56 14.84 9.97 10.23
N GLY A 57 15.73 9.02 9.93
CA GLY A 57 16.30 8.08 10.91
C GLY A 57 15.43 6.85 11.19
N ASN A 58 14.41 6.61 10.38
CA ASN A 58 13.46 5.50 10.56
C ASN A 58 13.73 4.37 9.56
N GLU A 59 13.00 3.26 9.69
CA GLU A 59 13.22 2.05 8.89
C GLU A 59 12.05 1.79 7.93
N ALA A 60 12.37 1.61 6.66
CA ALA A 60 11.43 1.18 5.63
C ALA A 60 12.14 0.43 4.51
N ILE A 61 11.38 -0.44 3.83
CA ILE A 61 11.75 -1.04 2.54
C ILE A 61 10.62 -0.87 1.55
N PHE A 62 10.95 -0.89 0.28
CA PHE A 62 10.00 -0.91 -0.82
C PHE A 62 10.04 -2.26 -1.54
N LEU A 63 8.88 -2.80 -1.87
CA LEU A 63 8.72 -3.95 -2.75
C LEU A 63 7.64 -3.62 -3.79
N TYR A 64 7.98 -3.76 -5.07
CA TYR A 64 7.00 -3.63 -6.15
C TYR A 64 5.85 -4.61 -5.92
N THR A 65 4.62 -4.12 -6.02
CA THR A 65 3.44 -4.93 -5.75
C THR A 65 2.27 -4.55 -6.65
N ASP A 66 1.86 -5.50 -7.47
CA ASP A 66 0.51 -5.52 -8.04
C ASP A 66 -0.34 -6.45 -7.17
N VAL A 67 -1.32 -5.88 -6.45
CA VAL A 67 -2.17 -6.65 -5.52
C VAL A 67 -3.09 -7.65 -6.24
N LEU A 68 -3.26 -7.53 -7.56
CA LEU A 68 -3.98 -8.49 -8.38
C LEU A 68 -3.10 -9.68 -8.82
N ASN A 69 -1.80 -9.64 -8.56
CA ASN A 69 -0.86 -10.69 -8.91
C ASN A 69 -0.44 -11.49 -7.67
N LYS A 70 -1.01 -12.70 -7.55
CA LYS A 70 -0.76 -13.59 -6.41
C LYS A 70 0.72 -14.00 -6.28
N ASP A 71 1.41 -14.22 -7.40
CA ASP A 71 2.82 -14.66 -7.36
C ASP A 71 3.73 -13.57 -6.81
N VAL A 72 3.46 -12.31 -7.17
CA VAL A 72 4.14 -11.14 -6.60
C VAL A 72 3.91 -11.06 -5.09
N LEU A 73 2.68 -11.24 -4.63
CA LEU A 73 2.36 -11.22 -3.20
C LEU A 73 3.07 -12.35 -2.44
N LEU A 74 3.14 -13.55 -3.02
CA LEU A 74 3.86 -14.67 -2.42
C LEU A 74 5.36 -14.43 -2.34
N GLN A 75 5.96 -13.81 -3.38
CA GLN A 75 7.36 -13.44 -3.37
C GLN A 75 7.64 -12.35 -2.32
N ASN A 76 6.82 -11.31 -2.27
CA ASN A 76 6.93 -10.25 -1.28
C ASN A 76 6.87 -10.80 0.16
N LYS A 77 5.96 -11.74 0.42
CA LYS A 77 5.91 -12.42 1.73
C LYS A 77 7.26 -13.09 2.07
N LYS A 78 7.86 -13.82 1.12
CA LYS A 78 9.16 -14.47 1.35
C LYS A 78 10.24 -13.46 1.67
N ASP A 79 10.30 -12.36 0.92
CA ASP A 79 11.30 -11.31 1.08
C ASP A 79 11.16 -10.59 2.44
N ILE A 80 9.92 -10.32 2.87
CA ILE A 80 9.63 -9.71 4.16
C ILE A 80 10.06 -10.62 5.31
N ILE A 81 9.69 -11.90 5.24
CA ILE A 81 10.05 -12.88 6.27
C ILE A 81 11.56 -13.11 6.31
N ALA A 82 12.24 -13.15 5.16
CA ALA A 82 13.69 -13.27 5.11
C ALA A 82 14.39 -12.07 5.77
N LYS A 83 13.84 -10.85 5.61
CA LYS A 83 14.43 -9.63 6.18
C LYS A 83 14.10 -9.41 7.65
N TYR A 84 12.84 -9.57 8.03
CA TYR A 84 12.34 -9.19 9.36
C TYR A 84 11.91 -10.38 10.23
N GLY A 85 11.76 -11.57 9.66
CA GLY A 85 11.34 -12.79 10.37
C GLY A 85 9.86 -12.84 10.73
N ARG A 86 9.10 -11.75 10.53
CA ARG A 86 7.70 -11.65 10.96
C ARG A 86 6.92 -10.60 10.17
N ILE A 87 5.63 -10.67 10.25
CA ILE A 87 4.68 -9.63 9.85
C ILE A 87 3.71 -9.45 11.02
N ASP A 88 3.60 -8.26 11.58
CA ASP A 88 2.73 -7.99 12.72
C ASP A 88 1.41 -7.35 12.32
N VAL A 89 1.44 -6.46 11.31
CA VAL A 89 0.28 -5.70 10.86
C VAL A 89 0.24 -5.67 9.34
N LEU A 90 -0.96 -5.86 8.79
CA LEU A 90 -1.25 -5.65 7.38
C LEU A 90 -2.29 -4.53 7.24
N LEU A 91 -1.93 -3.46 6.52
CA LEU A 91 -2.83 -2.38 6.14
C LEU A 91 -3.16 -2.50 4.65
N ASN A 92 -4.39 -2.82 4.34
CA ASN A 92 -4.90 -2.91 2.97
C ASN A 92 -5.42 -1.53 2.54
N ALA A 93 -4.56 -0.75 1.87
CA ALA A 93 -4.91 0.58 1.38
C ALA A 93 -4.78 0.71 -0.15
N ALA A 94 -4.43 -0.37 -0.85
CA ALA A 94 -4.51 -0.40 -2.30
C ALA A 94 -5.97 -0.36 -2.76
N GLY A 95 -6.25 0.48 -3.72
CA GLY A 95 -7.57 0.65 -4.29
C GLY A 95 -7.60 1.87 -5.19
N GLY A 96 -8.72 2.10 -5.85
CA GLY A 96 -8.85 3.26 -6.71
C GLY A 96 -10.08 3.21 -7.60
N ASN A 97 -10.26 4.28 -8.35
CA ASN A 97 -11.31 4.41 -9.34
C ASN A 97 -10.70 4.62 -10.74
N MET A 98 -11.52 4.52 -11.76
CA MET A 98 -11.17 4.77 -13.16
C MET A 98 -12.16 5.74 -13.76
N ALA A 99 -11.69 6.62 -14.63
CA ALA A 99 -12.55 7.60 -15.31
C ALA A 99 -13.71 6.94 -16.06
N GLY A 100 -13.45 5.80 -16.74
CA GLY A 100 -14.49 5.03 -17.45
C GLY A 100 -15.53 4.37 -16.56
N ALA A 101 -15.24 4.20 -15.26
CA ALA A 101 -16.18 3.68 -14.26
C ALA A 101 -16.95 4.80 -13.54
N THR A 102 -16.84 6.03 -14.02
CA THR A 102 -17.52 7.21 -13.48
C THR A 102 -18.44 7.77 -14.56
N ILE A 103 -19.62 8.21 -14.16
CA ILE A 103 -20.60 8.83 -15.08
C ILE A 103 -20.45 10.34 -14.93
N PRO A 104 -19.91 11.06 -15.93
CA PRO A 104 -19.82 12.52 -15.88
C PRO A 104 -21.22 13.15 -16.03
N PRO A 105 -21.40 14.43 -15.67
CA PRO A 105 -22.72 15.08 -15.63
C PRO A 105 -23.52 15.05 -16.95
N GLU A 106 -22.81 14.98 -18.08
CA GLU A 106 -23.40 14.96 -19.43
C GLU A 106 -23.80 13.56 -19.90
N LYS A 107 -23.56 12.52 -19.09
CA LYS A 107 -23.85 11.11 -19.41
C LYS A 107 -24.84 10.49 -18.44
N THR A 108 -25.29 9.29 -18.80
CA THR A 108 -26.25 8.51 -18.00
C THR A 108 -25.64 7.16 -17.59
N ILE A 109 -26.33 6.41 -16.74
CA ILE A 109 -25.92 5.06 -16.34
C ILE A 109 -25.72 4.12 -17.54
N PHE A 110 -26.42 4.35 -18.64
CA PHE A 110 -26.32 3.53 -19.85
C PHE A 110 -25.01 3.77 -20.64
N ASP A 111 -24.28 4.84 -20.31
CA ASP A 111 -23.01 5.19 -20.93
C ASP A 111 -21.81 4.66 -20.13
N LEU A 112 -22.05 3.91 -19.04
CA LEU A 112 -21.01 3.34 -18.20
C LEU A 112 -20.18 2.32 -18.97
N ASP A 113 -18.85 2.47 -18.95
CA ASP A 113 -17.94 1.46 -19.46
C ASP A 113 -17.88 0.25 -18.50
N VAL A 114 -18.51 -0.85 -18.89
CA VAL A 114 -18.60 -2.07 -18.09
C VAL A 114 -17.22 -2.68 -17.81
N GLU A 115 -16.28 -2.60 -18.75
CA GLU A 115 -14.92 -3.14 -18.53
C GLU A 115 -14.14 -2.29 -17.53
N ALA A 116 -14.28 -0.97 -17.60
CA ALA A 116 -13.69 -0.08 -16.59
C ALA A 116 -14.31 -0.34 -15.20
N PHE A 117 -15.63 -0.50 -15.13
CA PHE A 117 -16.33 -0.86 -13.90
C PHE A 117 -15.84 -2.19 -13.33
N ARG A 118 -15.70 -3.23 -14.16
CA ARG A 118 -15.19 -4.54 -13.75
C ARG A 118 -13.79 -4.43 -13.16
N LYS A 119 -12.88 -3.69 -13.79
CA LYS A 119 -11.52 -3.47 -13.27
C LYS A 119 -11.51 -2.78 -11.91
N VAL A 120 -12.43 -1.83 -11.68
CA VAL A 120 -12.56 -1.18 -10.37
C VAL A 120 -13.05 -2.17 -9.32
N VAL A 121 -14.01 -3.03 -9.66
CA VAL A 121 -14.50 -4.09 -8.75
C VAL A 121 -13.40 -5.09 -8.43
N ASP A 122 -12.65 -5.54 -9.43
CA ASP A 122 -11.53 -6.49 -9.24
C ASP A 122 -10.47 -5.90 -8.31
N LEU A 123 -10.11 -4.63 -8.51
CA LEU A 123 -9.08 -3.96 -7.69
C LEU A 123 -9.53 -3.75 -6.25
N ASN A 124 -10.80 -3.37 -6.02
CA ASN A 124 -11.24 -2.93 -4.69
C ASN A 124 -11.98 -4.02 -3.89
N LEU A 125 -12.50 -5.06 -4.54
CA LEU A 125 -13.33 -6.07 -3.88
C LEU A 125 -12.77 -7.49 -4.00
N PHE A 126 -12.20 -7.86 -5.14
CA PHE A 126 -11.62 -9.19 -5.38
C PHE A 126 -10.10 -9.14 -5.45
#